data_2e90c50f661bb7bdde45729ac0ff66b5
#
_entry.id   2e90c50f661bb7bdde45729ac0ff66b5
#
_cell.length_a   1.000
_cell.length_b   1.000
_cell.length_c   1.000
_cell.angle_alpha   90.00
_cell.angle_beta   90.00
_cell.angle_gamma   90.00
#
_symmetry.space_group_name_H-M   'P 1'
#
loop_
_entity.id
_entity.type
_entity.pdbx_description
1 polymer ?
#
loop_
_entity_poly.entity_id
_entity_poly.type
_entity_poly.pdbx_seq_one_letter_code
_entity_poly.pdbx_strand_id
1 'polypeptide(L)'
;MARMTTAGVLMVLVNIGFLVAGAMLMRFSSSLESSGWADALTDTDYESAANTATTMLRMLGIGAIALAVVGIVGAIVQNRVLLLLYSVVMIIAMSAFGVLAGTAFTFKSKMKDWEAATFPAEDQETKLAETFNQVYCYAEGYYYCNNATAKEAYETFFPNASTTLVSLLPNTSGVVSVCNDLQSSAISVDGLSTVCDACNMSTTYAKYDKILDWANDKCPRNGVTGTWCASFLATGKAGEIYNGSPYGHCRNIFLDVAIDWSGTIATAGLLVAIAAAAIVAMACFARRSKTYSNDERERLTKV
;
A
#
# COMPACT_ATOMS: atom_id res chain seq x y z
N MET A 1 20.76 41.87 -8.50
CA MET A 1 20.09 40.74 -7.81
C MET A 1 19.06 41.30 -6.85
N ALA A 2 17.77 41.06 -7.08
CA ALA A 2 16.71 41.55 -6.18
C ALA A 2 16.86 40.81 -4.82
N ARG A 3 16.96 41.58 -3.74
CA ARG A 3 16.97 41.01 -2.38
C ARG A 3 15.62 40.32 -2.16
N MET A 4 15.64 39.00 -1.96
CA MET A 4 14.43 38.25 -1.57
C MET A 4 13.90 38.82 -0.26
N THR A 5 12.59 39.06 -0.22
CA THR A 5 11.93 39.45 1.02
C THR A 5 11.89 38.27 1.99
N THR A 6 11.81 38.53 3.30
CA THR A 6 11.67 37.46 4.33
C THR A 6 10.50 36.51 4.01
N ALA A 7 9.39 37.07 3.49
CA ALA A 7 8.24 36.27 3.04
C ALA A 7 8.60 35.36 1.86
N GLY A 8 9.44 35.82 0.92
CA GLY A 8 9.89 35.00 -0.21
C GLY A 8 10.77 33.84 0.23
N VAL A 9 11.68 34.08 1.20
CA VAL A 9 12.51 33.01 1.76
C VAL A 9 11.66 31.95 2.46
N LEU A 10 10.70 32.38 3.29
CA LEU A 10 9.80 31.47 3.99
C LEU A 10 8.95 30.65 3.01
N MET A 11 8.45 31.29 1.92
CA MET A 11 7.70 30.63 0.87
C MET A 11 8.54 29.55 0.16
N VAL A 12 9.80 29.81 -0.11
CA VAL A 12 10.72 28.81 -0.69
C VAL A 12 10.90 27.64 0.27
N LEU A 13 11.13 27.88 1.56
CA LEU A 13 11.32 26.81 2.57
C LEU A 13 10.09 25.92 2.67
N VAL A 14 8.89 26.49 2.70
CA VAL A 14 7.64 25.71 2.75
C VAL A 14 7.47 24.86 1.47
N ASN A 15 7.80 25.43 0.30
CA ASN A 15 7.72 24.70 -0.96
C ASN A 15 8.76 23.56 -1.06
N ILE A 16 9.93 23.70 -0.45
CA ILE A 16 10.87 22.59 -0.29
C ILE A 16 10.22 21.46 0.55
N GLY A 17 9.49 21.79 1.61
CA GLY A 17 8.71 20.83 2.37
C GLY A 17 7.67 20.07 1.52
N PHE A 18 6.95 20.80 0.64
CA PHE A 18 6.03 20.18 -0.33
C PHE A 18 6.73 19.24 -1.31
N LEU A 19 7.89 19.62 -1.79
CA LEU A 19 8.69 18.80 -2.70
C LEU A 19 9.11 17.49 -2.04
N VAL A 20 9.56 17.54 -0.78
CA VAL A 20 9.92 16.37 0.02
C VAL A 20 8.69 15.49 0.27
N ALA A 21 7.57 16.08 0.70
CA ALA A 21 6.33 15.34 0.95
C ALA A 21 5.80 14.66 -0.32
N GLY A 22 5.83 15.36 -1.46
CA GLY A 22 5.45 14.80 -2.76
C GLY A 22 6.33 13.63 -3.17
N ALA A 23 7.65 13.74 -2.98
CA ALA A 23 8.59 12.66 -3.23
C ALA A 23 8.35 11.45 -2.31
N MET A 24 8.02 11.67 -1.03
CA MET A 24 7.65 10.60 -0.09
C MET A 24 6.36 9.88 -0.51
N LEU A 25 5.32 10.61 -0.94
CA LEU A 25 4.08 10.02 -1.45
C LEU A 25 4.32 9.18 -2.71
N MET A 26 5.15 9.67 -3.64
CA MET A 26 5.53 8.93 -4.84
C MET A 26 6.28 7.65 -4.50
N ARG A 27 7.26 7.73 -3.58
CA ARG A 27 8.00 6.56 -3.11
C ARG A 27 7.08 5.55 -2.42
N PHE A 28 6.14 6.04 -1.61
CA PHE A 28 5.16 5.19 -0.94
C PHE A 28 4.24 4.49 -1.94
N SER A 29 3.70 5.21 -2.94
CA SER A 29 2.90 4.63 -4.03
C SER A 29 3.68 3.54 -4.78
N SER A 30 4.94 3.79 -5.13
CA SER A 30 5.80 2.80 -5.78
C SER A 30 6.10 1.59 -4.88
N SER A 31 6.26 1.79 -3.57
CA SER A 31 6.45 0.70 -2.61
C SER A 31 5.19 -0.17 -2.50
N LEU A 32 4.01 0.46 -2.51
CA LEU A 32 2.73 -0.26 -2.51
C LEU A 32 2.54 -1.10 -3.78
N GLU A 33 2.84 -0.52 -4.96
CA GLU A 33 2.82 -1.25 -6.23
C GLU A 33 3.84 -2.41 -6.24
N SER A 34 5.06 -2.17 -5.74
CA SER A 34 6.11 -3.20 -5.71
C SER A 34 5.84 -4.33 -4.72
N SER A 35 5.04 -4.10 -3.69
CA SER A 35 4.65 -5.13 -2.72
C SER A 35 3.71 -6.20 -3.30
N GLY A 36 3.11 -5.95 -4.48
CA GLY A 36 2.17 -6.86 -5.13
C GLY A 36 0.76 -6.85 -4.53
N TRP A 37 0.52 -6.14 -3.42
CA TRP A 37 -0.82 -6.10 -2.81
C TRP A 37 -1.85 -5.41 -3.71
N ALA A 38 -1.47 -4.37 -4.45
CA ALA A 38 -2.35 -3.72 -5.41
C ALA A 38 -2.79 -4.69 -6.52
N ASP A 39 -1.82 -5.45 -7.08
CA ASP A 39 -2.08 -6.44 -8.12
C ASP A 39 -2.90 -7.63 -7.57
N ALA A 40 -2.65 -8.04 -6.34
CA ALA A 40 -3.33 -9.15 -5.70
C ALA A 40 -4.82 -8.86 -5.40
N LEU A 41 -5.16 -7.60 -5.18
CA LEU A 41 -6.54 -7.17 -4.91
C LEU A 41 -7.36 -6.95 -6.19
N THR A 42 -6.78 -7.06 -7.40
CA THR A 42 -7.48 -6.78 -8.68
C THR A 42 -8.67 -7.69 -8.98
N ASP A 43 -8.74 -8.89 -8.42
CA ASP A 43 -9.89 -9.79 -8.64
C ASP A 43 -10.74 -9.94 -7.37
N THR A 44 -10.70 -8.97 -6.48
CA THR A 44 -11.43 -8.98 -5.21
C THR A 44 -12.38 -7.80 -5.10
N ASP A 45 -13.30 -7.82 -4.13
CA ASP A 45 -14.19 -6.70 -3.81
C ASP A 45 -13.43 -5.39 -3.47
N TYR A 46 -12.13 -5.48 -3.18
CA TYR A 46 -11.25 -4.35 -2.86
C TYR A 46 -10.50 -3.77 -4.06
N GLU A 47 -10.64 -4.34 -5.27
CA GLU A 47 -9.96 -3.85 -6.49
C GLU A 47 -10.15 -2.36 -6.70
N SER A 48 -11.40 -1.90 -6.73
CA SER A 48 -11.73 -0.49 -6.94
C SER A 48 -11.11 0.42 -5.88
N ALA A 49 -11.10 -0.01 -4.62
CA ALA A 49 -10.51 0.73 -3.51
C ALA A 49 -8.98 0.79 -3.61
N ALA A 50 -8.32 -0.32 -3.93
CA ALA A 50 -6.87 -0.40 -4.06
C ALA A 50 -6.36 0.45 -5.23
N ASN A 51 -6.97 0.33 -6.41
CA ASN A 51 -6.62 1.10 -7.59
C ASN A 51 -6.86 2.60 -7.40
N THR A 52 -7.99 2.96 -6.77
CA THR A 52 -8.29 4.36 -6.45
C THR A 52 -7.28 4.93 -5.47
N ALA A 53 -6.95 4.21 -4.40
CA ALA A 53 -5.98 4.67 -3.40
C ALA A 53 -4.58 4.87 -4.00
N THR A 54 -4.08 3.91 -4.77
CA THR A 54 -2.76 3.98 -5.42
C THR A 54 -2.70 5.13 -6.41
N THR A 55 -3.73 5.28 -7.26
CA THR A 55 -3.83 6.37 -8.23
C THR A 55 -3.91 7.73 -7.54
N MET A 56 -4.72 7.88 -6.48
CA MET A 56 -4.82 9.11 -5.71
C MET A 56 -3.50 9.49 -5.06
N LEU A 57 -2.80 8.56 -4.41
CA LEU A 57 -1.49 8.81 -3.80
C LEU A 57 -0.48 9.30 -4.82
N ARG A 58 -0.44 8.68 -6.00
CA ARG A 58 0.44 9.06 -7.10
C ARG A 58 0.11 10.45 -7.64
N MET A 59 -1.16 10.74 -7.90
CA MET A 59 -1.61 12.04 -8.39
C MET A 59 -1.35 13.16 -7.37
N LEU A 60 -1.58 12.91 -6.08
CA LEU A 60 -1.28 13.86 -5.02
C LEU A 60 0.23 14.11 -4.88
N GLY A 61 1.04 13.07 -5.01
CA GLY A 61 2.51 13.19 -5.01
C GLY A 61 3.02 14.05 -6.17
N ILE A 62 2.58 13.78 -7.40
CA ILE A 62 2.92 14.57 -8.60
C ILE A 62 2.42 16.00 -8.44
N GLY A 63 1.17 16.19 -7.99
CA GLY A 63 0.58 17.49 -7.76
C GLY A 63 1.37 18.32 -6.74
N ALA A 64 1.79 17.71 -5.63
CA ALA A 64 2.60 18.39 -4.61
C ALA A 64 3.96 18.85 -5.17
N ILE A 65 4.65 18.02 -5.96
CA ILE A 65 5.90 18.39 -6.61
C ILE A 65 5.69 19.55 -7.60
N ALA A 66 4.68 19.46 -8.44
CA ALA A 66 4.37 20.52 -9.41
C ALA A 66 4.05 21.86 -8.72
N LEU A 67 3.25 21.80 -7.64
CA LEU A 67 2.94 22.99 -6.82
C LEU A 67 4.18 23.58 -6.16
N ALA A 68 5.08 22.73 -5.66
CA ALA A 68 6.33 23.17 -5.06
C ALA A 68 7.20 23.94 -6.07
N VAL A 69 7.34 23.42 -7.28
CA VAL A 69 8.11 24.07 -8.36
C VAL A 69 7.49 25.43 -8.72
N VAL A 70 6.18 25.48 -8.94
CA VAL A 70 5.46 26.73 -9.25
C VAL A 70 5.59 27.73 -8.11
N GLY A 71 5.50 27.28 -6.86
CA GLY A 71 5.65 28.12 -5.68
C GLY A 71 7.05 28.71 -5.53
N ILE A 72 8.10 27.93 -5.77
CA ILE A 72 9.49 28.40 -5.76
C ILE A 72 9.72 29.46 -6.85
N VAL A 73 9.28 29.17 -8.09
CA VAL A 73 9.38 30.12 -9.21
C VAL A 73 8.59 31.41 -8.91
N GLY A 74 7.37 31.26 -8.39
CA GLY A 74 6.53 32.40 -8.00
C GLY A 74 7.16 33.29 -6.92
N ALA A 75 7.85 32.68 -5.95
CA ALA A 75 8.56 33.40 -4.89
C ALA A 75 9.77 34.18 -5.44
N ILE A 76 10.45 33.65 -6.44
CA ILE A 76 11.62 34.30 -7.07
C ILE A 76 11.18 35.43 -8.00
N VAL A 77 10.19 35.18 -8.86
CA VAL A 77 9.71 36.14 -9.87
C VAL A 77 8.85 37.26 -9.25
N GLN A 78 8.26 37.02 -8.08
CA GLN A 78 7.39 37.97 -7.33
C GLN A 78 6.22 38.53 -8.15
N ASN A 79 5.73 37.79 -9.14
CA ASN A 79 4.60 38.19 -9.97
C ASN A 79 3.28 38.05 -9.20
N ARG A 80 2.51 39.13 -9.10
CA ARG A 80 1.26 39.20 -8.31
C ARG A 80 0.16 38.26 -8.84
N VAL A 81 0.05 38.14 -10.17
CA VAL A 81 -0.96 37.28 -10.79
C VAL A 81 -0.63 35.80 -10.52
N LEU A 82 0.65 35.44 -10.67
CA LEU A 82 1.13 34.08 -10.41
C LEU A 82 0.90 33.69 -8.93
N LEU A 83 1.21 34.59 -8.00
CA LEU A 83 0.98 34.36 -6.57
C LEU A 83 -0.50 34.23 -6.20
N LEU A 84 -1.39 34.97 -6.87
CA LEU A 84 -2.83 34.85 -6.65
C LEU A 84 -3.34 33.48 -7.14
N LEU A 85 -2.99 33.12 -8.38
CA LEU A 85 -3.35 31.82 -8.93
C LEU A 85 -2.83 30.67 -8.04
N TYR A 86 -1.57 30.77 -7.63
CA TYR A 86 -0.96 29.83 -6.71
C TYR A 86 -1.72 29.70 -5.38
N SER A 87 -2.17 30.83 -4.80
CA SER A 87 -2.95 30.81 -3.55
C SER A 87 -4.29 30.08 -3.70
N VAL A 88 -4.97 30.22 -4.85
CA VAL A 88 -6.22 29.49 -5.12
C VAL A 88 -5.96 27.97 -5.21
N VAL A 89 -4.91 27.59 -5.92
CA VAL A 89 -4.55 26.16 -6.04
C VAL A 89 -4.13 25.58 -4.68
N MET A 90 -3.46 26.39 -3.84
CA MET A 90 -3.08 25.96 -2.48
C MET A 90 -4.28 25.73 -1.56
N ILE A 91 -5.39 26.46 -1.73
CA ILE A 91 -6.64 26.18 -0.98
C ILE A 91 -7.20 24.82 -1.37
N ILE A 92 -7.19 24.49 -2.67
CA ILE A 92 -7.63 23.18 -3.15
C ILE A 92 -6.72 22.08 -2.61
N ALA A 93 -5.39 22.27 -2.66
CA ALA A 93 -4.42 21.34 -2.13
C ALA A 93 -4.61 21.11 -0.61
N MET A 94 -4.79 22.19 0.16
CA MET A 94 -5.06 22.11 1.60
C MET A 94 -6.28 21.24 1.89
N SER A 95 -7.36 21.41 1.12
CA SER A 95 -8.59 20.63 1.28
C SER A 95 -8.34 19.13 0.94
N ALA A 96 -7.67 18.85 -0.17
CA ALA A 96 -7.38 17.49 -0.60
C ALA A 96 -6.48 16.72 0.40
N PHE A 97 -5.40 17.36 0.85
CA PHE A 97 -4.50 16.76 1.85
C PHE A 97 -5.14 16.68 3.24
N GLY A 98 -6.01 17.63 3.58
CA GLY A 98 -6.80 17.57 4.81
C GLY A 98 -7.76 16.39 4.83
N VAL A 99 -8.45 16.12 3.73
CA VAL A 99 -9.31 14.92 3.58
C VAL A 99 -8.48 13.66 3.65
N LEU A 100 -7.35 13.59 2.92
CA LEU A 100 -6.44 12.44 2.95
C LEU A 100 -5.95 12.16 4.37
N ALA A 101 -5.52 13.17 5.10
CA ALA A 101 -5.07 13.02 6.49
C ALA A 101 -6.21 12.54 7.39
N GLY A 102 -7.40 13.12 7.28
CA GLY A 102 -8.57 12.73 8.07
C GLY A 102 -8.98 11.28 7.84
N THR A 103 -9.08 10.86 6.58
CA THR A 103 -9.43 9.46 6.24
C THR A 103 -8.36 8.48 6.72
N ALA A 104 -7.08 8.82 6.58
CA ALA A 104 -5.98 7.99 7.05
C ALA A 104 -5.95 7.88 8.58
N PHE A 105 -6.26 8.94 9.33
CA PHE A 105 -6.39 8.89 10.79
C PHE A 105 -7.57 8.03 11.23
N THR A 106 -8.72 8.15 10.56
CA THR A 106 -9.89 7.31 10.85
C THR A 106 -9.59 5.84 10.60
N PHE A 107 -8.94 5.53 9.47
CA PHE A 107 -8.52 4.17 9.16
C PHE A 107 -7.52 3.62 10.18
N LYS A 108 -6.53 4.42 10.58
CA LYS A 108 -5.57 4.05 11.62
C LYS A 108 -6.27 3.73 12.95
N SER A 109 -7.23 4.57 13.36
CA SER A 109 -8.00 4.33 14.58
C SER A 109 -8.75 3.01 14.52
N LYS A 110 -9.43 2.76 13.39
CA LYS A 110 -10.17 1.53 13.16
C LYS A 110 -9.28 0.28 13.22
N MET A 111 -8.10 0.33 12.61
CA MET A 111 -7.15 -0.81 12.67
C MET A 111 -6.66 -1.07 14.10
N LYS A 112 -6.44 -0.03 14.91
CA LYS A 112 -6.11 -0.17 16.33
C LYS A 112 -7.25 -0.78 17.14
N ASP A 113 -8.48 -0.40 16.86
CA ASP A 113 -9.66 -0.96 17.52
C ASP A 113 -9.79 -2.46 17.17
N TRP A 114 -9.50 -2.85 15.94
CA TRP A 114 -9.48 -4.25 15.53
C TRP A 114 -8.34 -5.03 16.20
N GLU A 115 -7.15 -4.43 16.29
CA GLU A 115 -6.01 -5.06 16.96
C GLU A 115 -6.30 -5.36 18.43
N ALA A 116 -6.99 -4.43 19.12
CA ALA A 116 -7.36 -4.57 20.53
C ALA A 116 -8.53 -5.53 20.79
N ALA A 117 -9.35 -5.82 19.77
CA ALA A 117 -10.52 -6.67 19.86
C ALA A 117 -10.21 -8.14 19.51
N THR A 118 -11.07 -9.04 19.97
CA THR A 118 -11.07 -10.44 19.49
C THR A 118 -11.63 -10.52 18.07
N PHE A 119 -11.09 -11.43 17.27
CA PHE A 119 -11.60 -11.67 15.92
C PHE A 119 -12.98 -12.35 15.95
N PRO A 120 -13.92 -11.97 15.07
CA PRO A 120 -13.90 -10.76 14.26
C PRO A 120 -14.33 -9.53 15.08
N ALA A 121 -13.60 -8.43 14.94
CA ALA A 121 -14.00 -7.16 15.58
C ALA A 121 -15.27 -6.57 14.91
N GLU A 122 -15.38 -6.74 13.59
CA GLU A 122 -16.53 -6.31 12.76
C GLU A 122 -16.68 -7.22 11.54
N ASP A 123 -17.84 -7.17 10.87
CA ASP A 123 -18.12 -7.92 9.62
C ASP A 123 -17.11 -7.56 8.52
N GLN A 124 -16.61 -6.33 8.51
CA GLN A 124 -15.61 -5.90 7.53
C GLN A 124 -14.27 -6.59 7.75
N GLU A 125 -13.89 -6.91 8.98
CA GLU A 125 -12.68 -7.68 9.25
C GLU A 125 -12.81 -9.12 8.74
N THR A 126 -13.99 -9.72 8.85
CA THR A 126 -14.27 -11.05 8.29
C THR A 126 -14.03 -11.08 6.79
N LYS A 127 -14.58 -10.12 6.04
CA LYS A 127 -14.36 -10.01 4.58
C LYS A 127 -12.90 -9.78 4.22
N LEU A 128 -12.20 -8.95 5.00
CA LEU A 128 -10.77 -8.73 4.81
C LEU A 128 -9.98 -10.02 5.05
N ALA A 129 -10.32 -10.78 6.08
CA ALA A 129 -9.70 -12.06 6.38
C ALA A 129 -9.90 -13.10 5.27
N GLU A 130 -11.11 -13.18 4.71
CA GLU A 130 -11.40 -14.03 3.55
C GLU A 130 -10.52 -13.68 2.35
N THR A 131 -10.46 -12.39 2.00
CA THR A 131 -9.63 -11.91 0.89
C THR A 131 -8.13 -12.14 1.16
N PHE A 132 -7.67 -11.85 2.37
CA PHE A 132 -6.27 -12.08 2.77
C PHE A 132 -5.90 -13.56 2.63
N ASN A 133 -6.72 -14.45 3.17
CA ASN A 133 -6.51 -15.89 3.09
C ASN A 133 -6.44 -16.37 1.64
N GLN A 134 -7.35 -15.89 0.79
CA GLN A 134 -7.38 -16.25 -0.62
C GLN A 134 -6.08 -15.82 -1.34
N VAL A 135 -5.69 -14.56 -1.19
CA VAL A 135 -4.49 -14.00 -1.83
C VAL A 135 -3.22 -14.69 -1.33
N TYR A 136 -3.14 -14.90 -0.02
CA TYR A 136 -2.00 -15.60 0.60
C TYR A 136 -1.86 -17.04 0.07
N CYS A 137 -2.97 -17.78 0.01
CA CYS A 137 -2.96 -19.15 -0.49
C CYS A 137 -2.66 -19.25 -1.98
N TYR A 138 -3.08 -18.29 -2.78
CA TYR A 138 -2.68 -18.24 -4.18
C TYR A 138 -1.18 -18.00 -4.35
N ALA A 139 -0.59 -17.11 -3.55
CA ALA A 139 0.86 -16.88 -3.54
C ALA A 139 1.63 -18.14 -3.09
N GLU A 140 1.16 -18.78 -2.04
CA GLU A 140 1.74 -20.01 -1.53
C GLU A 140 1.61 -21.16 -2.53
N GLY A 141 0.43 -21.30 -3.16
CA GLY A 141 0.18 -22.27 -4.22
C GLY A 141 1.11 -22.07 -5.42
N TYR A 142 1.29 -20.84 -5.87
CA TYR A 142 2.24 -20.52 -6.93
C TYR A 142 3.67 -21.00 -6.58
N TYR A 143 4.11 -20.74 -5.36
CA TYR A 143 5.43 -21.13 -4.90
C TYR A 143 5.60 -22.68 -4.89
N TYR A 144 4.68 -23.41 -4.28
CA TYR A 144 4.78 -24.86 -4.22
C TYR A 144 4.61 -25.52 -5.58
N CYS A 145 3.80 -24.95 -6.44
CA CYS A 145 3.62 -25.48 -7.78
C CYS A 145 4.84 -25.28 -8.70
N ASN A 146 5.58 -24.16 -8.55
CA ASN A 146 6.61 -23.77 -9.52
C ASN A 146 8.04 -23.74 -8.94
N ASN A 147 8.21 -23.29 -7.69
CA ASN A 147 9.53 -22.94 -7.14
C ASN A 147 10.03 -23.88 -6.05
N ALA A 148 9.14 -24.36 -5.18
CA ALA A 148 9.48 -25.27 -4.09
C ALA A 148 9.96 -26.63 -4.64
N THR A 149 10.89 -27.28 -3.93
CA THR A 149 11.21 -28.67 -4.24
C THR A 149 10.07 -29.60 -3.83
N ALA A 150 9.93 -30.73 -4.52
CA ALA A 150 8.95 -31.75 -4.13
C ALA A 150 9.12 -32.18 -2.67
N LYS A 151 10.35 -32.21 -2.18
CA LYS A 151 10.69 -32.47 -0.79
C LYS A 151 10.12 -31.41 0.14
N GLU A 152 10.37 -30.12 -0.13
CA GLU A 152 9.88 -29.00 0.66
C GLU A 152 8.34 -28.96 0.71
N ALA A 153 7.69 -29.13 -0.45
CA ALA A 153 6.24 -29.20 -0.53
C ALA A 153 5.68 -30.34 0.33
N TYR A 154 6.30 -31.52 0.23
CA TYR A 154 5.86 -32.66 0.98
C TYR A 154 6.07 -32.53 2.51
N GLU A 155 7.22 -32.01 2.95
CA GLU A 155 7.48 -31.71 4.36
C GLU A 155 6.49 -30.69 4.94
N THR A 156 6.08 -29.71 4.14
CA THR A 156 5.11 -28.69 4.57
C THR A 156 3.69 -29.24 4.70
N PHE A 157 3.24 -30.00 3.70
CA PHE A 157 1.86 -30.54 3.70
C PHE A 157 1.70 -31.79 4.56
N PHE A 158 2.77 -32.55 4.77
CA PHE A 158 2.77 -33.77 5.55
C PHE A 158 3.85 -33.76 6.63
N PRO A 159 3.72 -32.91 7.67
CA PRO A 159 4.78 -32.71 8.68
C PRO A 159 5.13 -33.99 9.49
N ASN A 160 4.25 -34.99 9.47
CA ASN A 160 4.45 -36.28 10.14
C ASN A 160 4.91 -37.38 9.19
N ALA A 161 5.33 -37.03 7.98
CA ALA A 161 5.77 -38.01 7.00
C ALA A 161 7.07 -38.69 7.40
N SER A 162 7.21 -39.97 6.99
CA SER A 162 8.43 -40.76 7.23
C SER A 162 9.64 -40.09 6.56
N THR A 163 10.72 -39.88 7.32
CA THR A 163 12.00 -39.35 6.81
C THR A 163 12.56 -40.17 5.64
N THR A 164 12.24 -41.47 5.58
CA THR A 164 12.65 -42.38 4.49
C THR A 164 11.93 -41.99 3.18
N LEU A 165 10.64 -41.66 3.24
CA LEU A 165 9.89 -41.18 2.08
C LEU A 165 10.40 -39.84 1.61
N VAL A 166 10.64 -38.90 2.52
CA VAL A 166 11.17 -37.57 2.23
C VAL A 166 12.54 -37.64 1.53
N SER A 167 13.40 -38.60 1.92
CA SER A 167 14.72 -38.77 1.30
C SER A 167 14.69 -39.34 -0.13
N LEU A 168 13.57 -39.93 -0.52
CA LEU A 168 13.35 -40.47 -1.88
C LEU A 168 12.75 -39.45 -2.85
N LEU A 169 12.26 -38.31 -2.33
CA LEU A 169 11.66 -37.30 -3.19
C LEU A 169 12.75 -36.57 -4.00
N PRO A 170 12.49 -36.33 -5.30
CA PRO A 170 13.45 -35.65 -6.15
C PRO A 170 13.60 -34.17 -5.72
N ASN A 171 14.83 -33.67 -5.83
CA ASN A 171 15.13 -32.24 -5.66
C ASN A 171 14.70 -31.39 -6.89
N THR A 172 13.73 -31.87 -7.66
CA THR A 172 13.17 -31.12 -8.78
C THR A 172 12.31 -29.97 -8.27
N SER A 173 12.45 -28.83 -8.88
CA SER A 173 11.67 -27.65 -8.52
C SER A 173 10.25 -27.75 -9.07
N GLY A 174 9.30 -27.49 -8.21
CA GLY A 174 7.88 -27.39 -8.53
C GLY A 174 7.15 -28.72 -8.65
N VAL A 175 5.96 -28.76 -8.06
CA VAL A 175 5.05 -29.90 -8.20
C VAL A 175 4.62 -30.12 -9.65
N VAL A 176 4.56 -29.04 -10.45
CA VAL A 176 4.23 -29.11 -11.88
C VAL A 176 5.20 -30.01 -12.66
N SER A 177 6.50 -29.95 -12.35
CA SER A 177 7.47 -30.84 -13.02
C SER A 177 7.21 -32.31 -12.68
N VAL A 178 6.87 -32.61 -11.42
CA VAL A 178 6.50 -33.95 -10.97
C VAL A 178 5.21 -34.42 -11.64
N CYS A 179 4.23 -33.56 -11.79
CA CYS A 179 2.97 -33.88 -12.50
C CYS A 179 3.22 -34.23 -13.97
N ASN A 180 4.06 -33.49 -14.66
CA ASN A 180 4.42 -33.74 -16.05
C ASN A 180 5.17 -35.07 -16.22
N ASP A 181 6.11 -35.36 -15.33
CA ASP A 181 6.87 -36.59 -15.36
C ASP A 181 6.00 -37.83 -15.08
N LEU A 182 5.03 -37.71 -14.18
CA LEU A 182 4.13 -38.81 -13.82
C LEU A 182 3.04 -39.05 -14.88
N GLN A 183 2.55 -38.00 -15.57
CA GLN A 183 1.66 -38.17 -16.71
C GLN A 183 2.31 -39.00 -17.84
N SER A 184 3.65 -38.87 -17.96
CA SER A 184 4.42 -39.70 -18.93
C SER A 184 4.65 -41.13 -18.46
N SER A 185 4.52 -41.43 -17.17
CA SER A 185 4.97 -42.72 -16.54
C SER A 185 3.84 -43.68 -16.22
N ALA A 186 2.59 -43.41 -16.50
CA ALA A 186 1.41 -44.23 -16.20
C ALA A 186 1.30 -44.71 -14.70
N ILE A 187 1.92 -43.98 -13.79
CA ILE A 187 1.87 -44.25 -12.34
C ILE A 187 0.75 -43.42 -11.75
N SER A 188 -0.32 -44.03 -11.25
CA SER A 188 -1.37 -43.31 -10.52
C SER A 188 -1.05 -43.31 -9.02
N VAL A 189 -0.80 -42.15 -8.46
CA VAL A 189 -0.68 -41.92 -7.02
C VAL A 189 -1.95 -41.27 -6.52
N ASP A 190 -2.59 -41.88 -5.56
CA ASP A 190 -3.83 -41.37 -4.97
C ASP A 190 -3.61 -39.94 -4.41
N GLY A 191 -4.48 -38.99 -4.75
CA GLY A 191 -4.39 -37.61 -4.31
C GLY A 191 -3.47 -36.72 -5.17
N LEU A 192 -2.57 -37.28 -5.97
CA LEU A 192 -1.65 -36.50 -6.79
C LEU A 192 -2.38 -35.79 -7.94
N SER A 193 -3.42 -36.39 -8.51
CA SER A 193 -4.25 -35.76 -9.53
C SER A 193 -4.87 -34.44 -9.03
N THR A 194 -5.37 -34.44 -7.79
CA THR A 194 -5.95 -33.23 -7.18
C THR A 194 -4.91 -32.12 -7.01
N VAL A 195 -3.69 -32.49 -6.62
CA VAL A 195 -2.59 -31.52 -6.47
C VAL A 195 -2.14 -31.00 -7.86
N CYS A 196 -2.07 -31.88 -8.85
CA CYS A 196 -1.71 -31.50 -10.21
C CYS A 196 -2.78 -30.58 -10.83
N ASP A 197 -4.07 -30.86 -10.58
CA ASP A 197 -5.17 -29.99 -11.05
C ASP A 197 -5.13 -28.61 -10.37
N ALA A 198 -4.84 -28.57 -9.06
CA ALA A 198 -4.63 -27.32 -8.35
C ALA A 198 -3.44 -26.52 -8.92
N CYS A 199 -2.36 -27.20 -9.31
CA CYS A 199 -1.17 -26.58 -9.91
C CYS A 199 -1.36 -26.18 -11.38
N ASN A 200 -2.32 -26.74 -12.12
CA ASN A 200 -2.65 -26.27 -13.47
C ASN A 200 -3.15 -24.81 -13.47
N MET A 201 -3.66 -24.32 -12.36
CA MET A 201 -4.00 -22.92 -12.18
C MET A 201 -2.79 -22.02 -11.87
N SER A 202 -1.59 -22.57 -11.78
CA SER A 202 -0.37 -21.85 -11.35
C SER A 202 -0.03 -20.62 -12.19
N THR A 203 -0.34 -20.63 -13.49
CA THR A 203 -0.16 -19.47 -14.36
C THR A 203 -1.06 -18.29 -13.95
N THR A 204 -2.25 -18.58 -13.44
CA THR A 204 -3.17 -17.58 -12.89
C THR A 204 -2.63 -16.97 -11.59
N TYR A 205 -1.84 -17.74 -10.84
CA TYR A 205 -1.27 -17.32 -9.55
C TYR A 205 0.04 -16.55 -9.67
N ALA A 206 0.66 -16.48 -10.85
CA ALA A 206 1.94 -15.80 -11.08
C ALA A 206 1.95 -14.34 -10.59
N LYS A 207 0.82 -13.64 -10.69
CA LYS A 207 0.68 -12.25 -10.21
C LYS A 207 0.83 -12.08 -8.70
N TYR A 208 0.71 -13.17 -7.92
CA TYR A 208 0.82 -13.15 -6.46
C TYR A 208 2.25 -13.42 -5.95
N ASP A 209 3.24 -13.61 -6.85
CA ASP A 209 4.63 -13.91 -6.47
C ASP A 209 5.21 -12.87 -5.50
N LYS A 210 4.95 -11.58 -5.73
CA LYS A 210 5.40 -10.49 -4.84
C LYS A 210 4.81 -10.56 -3.43
N ILE A 211 3.60 -11.11 -3.28
CA ILE A 211 2.98 -11.33 -1.96
C ILE A 211 3.77 -12.36 -1.17
N LEU A 212 4.34 -13.35 -1.86
CA LEU A 212 5.18 -14.35 -1.21
C LEU A 212 6.43 -13.73 -0.59
N ASP A 213 7.06 -12.75 -1.26
CA ASP A 213 8.21 -12.03 -0.72
C ASP A 213 7.83 -11.28 0.57
N TRP A 214 6.68 -10.60 0.56
CA TRP A 214 6.14 -9.96 1.76
C TRP A 214 5.85 -10.99 2.87
N ALA A 215 5.21 -12.11 2.53
CA ALA A 215 4.88 -13.15 3.48
C ALA A 215 6.15 -13.77 4.11
N ASN A 216 7.17 -14.04 3.32
CA ASN A 216 8.45 -14.57 3.82
C ASN A 216 9.15 -13.59 4.79
N ASP A 217 9.06 -12.29 4.54
CA ASP A 217 9.69 -11.26 5.39
C ASP A 217 8.90 -10.98 6.66
N LYS A 218 7.58 -10.81 6.57
CA LYS A 218 6.72 -10.34 7.65
C LYS A 218 5.93 -11.45 8.36
N CYS A 219 5.44 -12.41 7.60
CA CYS A 219 4.57 -13.47 8.10
C CYS A 219 4.93 -14.79 7.41
N PRO A 220 6.06 -15.42 7.82
CA PRO A 220 6.58 -16.60 7.14
C PRO A 220 5.60 -17.76 7.21
N ARG A 221 5.59 -18.50 6.12
CA ARG A 221 4.82 -19.74 5.96
C ARG A 221 5.16 -20.75 7.05
N ASN A 222 4.18 -21.55 7.44
CA ASN A 222 4.36 -22.66 8.35
C ASN A 222 3.46 -23.83 7.95
N GLY A 223 3.67 -25.00 8.55
CA GLY A 223 2.92 -26.20 8.19
C GLY A 223 1.40 -26.10 8.44
N VAL A 224 0.97 -25.25 9.38
CA VAL A 224 -0.46 -25.05 9.67
C VAL A 224 -1.12 -24.24 8.56
N THR A 225 -0.53 -23.09 8.20
CA THR A 225 -1.04 -22.24 7.11
C THR A 225 -0.95 -22.96 5.76
N GLY A 226 0.13 -23.72 5.53
CA GLY A 226 0.30 -24.53 4.32
C GLY A 226 -0.78 -25.58 4.16
N THR A 227 -1.12 -26.33 5.23
CA THR A 227 -2.20 -27.32 5.20
C THR A 227 -3.56 -26.66 4.95
N TRP A 228 -3.81 -25.51 5.57
CA TRP A 228 -5.04 -24.75 5.34
C TRP A 228 -5.14 -24.30 3.88
N CYS A 229 -4.07 -23.74 3.32
CA CYS A 229 -4.01 -23.31 1.93
C CYS A 229 -4.14 -24.47 0.95
N ALA A 230 -3.51 -25.62 1.22
CA ALA A 230 -3.67 -26.81 0.38
C ALA A 230 -5.14 -27.25 0.31
N SER A 231 -5.84 -27.28 1.44
CA SER A 231 -7.27 -27.60 1.49
C SER A 231 -8.12 -26.58 0.72
N PHE A 232 -7.81 -25.28 0.86
CA PHE A 232 -8.50 -24.22 0.12
C PHE A 232 -8.30 -24.35 -1.39
N LEU A 233 -7.07 -24.53 -1.84
CA LEU A 233 -6.74 -24.68 -3.27
C LEU A 233 -7.35 -25.93 -3.90
N ALA A 234 -7.43 -27.02 -3.14
CA ALA A 234 -8.02 -28.28 -3.62
C ALA A 234 -9.55 -28.24 -3.70
N THR A 235 -10.22 -27.52 -2.80
CA THR A 235 -11.68 -27.59 -2.68
C THR A 235 -12.39 -26.32 -3.16
N GLY A 236 -11.66 -25.20 -3.32
CA GLY A 236 -12.21 -23.88 -3.58
C GLY A 236 -13.03 -23.32 -2.40
N LYS A 237 -12.99 -23.98 -1.24
CA LYS A 237 -13.75 -23.59 -0.06
C LYS A 237 -12.82 -23.21 1.07
N ALA A 238 -13.04 -22.03 1.65
CA ALA A 238 -12.37 -21.65 2.87
C ALA A 238 -12.78 -22.60 4.02
N GLY A 239 -11.81 -23.05 4.80
CA GLY A 239 -12.04 -23.66 6.11
C GLY A 239 -12.48 -22.58 7.12
N GLU A 240 -12.17 -22.79 8.40
CA GLU A 240 -12.33 -21.72 9.39
C GLU A 240 -11.48 -20.51 9.01
N ILE A 241 -12.12 -19.30 8.96
CA ILE A 241 -11.52 -18.08 8.44
C ILE A 241 -10.36 -17.60 9.33
N TYR A 242 -10.34 -18.01 10.59
CA TYR A 242 -9.36 -17.53 11.57
C TYR A 242 -8.44 -18.64 12.10
N ASN A 243 -8.99 -19.71 12.70
CA ASN A 243 -8.17 -20.74 13.33
C ASN A 243 -7.39 -21.55 12.28
N GLY A 244 -6.06 -21.52 12.36
CA GLY A 244 -5.17 -22.20 11.44
C GLY A 244 -5.06 -21.55 10.06
N SER A 245 -5.81 -20.50 9.79
CA SER A 245 -5.75 -19.76 8.53
C SER A 245 -4.53 -18.84 8.45
N PRO A 246 -4.12 -18.42 7.25
CA PRO A 246 -3.09 -17.40 7.08
C PRO A 246 -3.42 -16.09 7.80
N TYR A 247 -4.67 -15.61 7.70
CA TYR A 247 -5.07 -14.39 8.41
C TYR A 247 -4.95 -14.53 9.93
N GLY A 248 -5.41 -15.65 10.49
CA GLY A 248 -5.30 -15.88 11.92
C GLY A 248 -3.85 -15.90 12.42
N HIS A 249 -2.92 -16.40 11.60
CA HIS A 249 -1.50 -16.37 11.89
C HIS A 249 -0.87 -14.98 11.72
N CYS A 250 -1.28 -14.23 10.69
CA CYS A 250 -0.66 -12.96 10.28
C CYS A 250 -1.37 -11.72 10.81
N ARG A 251 -2.54 -11.85 11.45
CA ARG A 251 -3.45 -10.75 11.81
C ARG A 251 -2.75 -9.57 12.47
N ASN A 252 -2.03 -9.82 13.53
CA ASN A 252 -1.38 -8.73 14.29
C ASN A 252 -0.33 -8.01 13.43
N ILE A 253 0.48 -8.77 12.70
CA ILE A 253 1.53 -8.22 11.83
C ILE A 253 0.90 -7.40 10.70
N PHE A 254 -0.18 -7.90 10.09
CA PHE A 254 -0.91 -7.20 9.04
C PHE A 254 -1.55 -5.89 9.55
N LEU A 255 -2.18 -5.93 10.73
CA LEU A 255 -2.78 -4.76 11.35
C LEU A 255 -1.71 -3.73 11.73
N ASP A 256 -0.58 -4.14 12.29
CA ASP A 256 0.57 -3.26 12.57
C ASP A 256 1.06 -2.53 11.33
N VAL A 257 1.25 -3.26 10.23
CA VAL A 257 1.67 -2.66 8.94
C VAL A 257 0.63 -1.65 8.45
N ALA A 258 -0.66 -1.96 8.54
CA ALA A 258 -1.74 -1.06 8.15
C ALA A 258 -1.80 0.19 9.04
N ILE A 259 -1.56 0.07 10.35
CA ILE A 259 -1.46 1.17 11.32
C ILE A 259 -0.28 2.08 10.99
N ASP A 260 0.89 1.52 10.72
CA ASP A 260 2.10 2.29 10.42
C ASP A 260 1.96 3.05 9.09
N TRP A 261 1.44 2.40 8.06
CA TRP A 261 1.22 3.01 6.75
C TRP A 261 0.21 4.16 6.84
N SER A 262 -0.94 3.90 7.45
CA SER A 262 -1.96 4.93 7.63
C SER A 262 -1.46 6.09 8.51
N GLY A 263 -0.66 5.80 9.54
CA GLY A 263 -0.01 6.81 10.36
C GLY A 263 0.94 7.71 9.58
N THR A 264 1.73 7.13 8.69
CA THR A 264 2.66 7.84 7.82
C THR A 264 1.91 8.75 6.84
N ILE A 265 0.87 8.23 6.18
CA ILE A 265 0.03 8.98 5.23
C ILE A 265 -0.68 10.14 5.96
N ALA A 266 -1.27 9.85 7.13
CA ALA A 266 -1.99 10.84 7.92
C ALA A 266 -1.07 11.99 8.36
N THR A 267 0.12 11.67 8.84
CA THR A 267 1.10 12.68 9.30
C THR A 267 1.62 13.50 8.14
N ALA A 268 1.99 12.86 7.03
CA ALA A 268 2.44 13.57 5.83
C ALA A 268 1.35 14.49 5.27
N GLY A 269 0.12 13.99 5.13
CA GLY A 269 -1.02 14.79 4.66
C GLY A 269 -1.32 15.99 5.55
N LEU A 270 -1.28 15.81 6.87
CA LEU A 270 -1.49 16.87 7.84
C LEU A 270 -0.40 17.95 7.75
N LEU A 271 0.86 17.56 7.65
CA LEU A 271 1.97 18.52 7.49
C LEU A 271 1.83 19.35 6.22
N VAL A 272 1.46 18.70 5.12
CA VAL A 272 1.20 19.40 3.85
C VAL A 272 0.02 20.36 3.96
N ALA A 273 -1.09 19.95 4.59
CA ALA A 273 -2.26 20.80 4.80
C ALA A 273 -1.94 22.05 5.65
N ILE A 274 -1.17 21.87 6.74
CA ILE A 274 -0.72 22.97 7.61
C ILE A 274 0.20 23.92 6.81
N ALA A 275 1.15 23.39 6.04
CA ALA A 275 2.05 24.19 5.23
C ALA A 275 1.29 24.99 4.15
N ALA A 276 0.29 24.39 3.51
CA ALA A 276 -0.59 25.07 2.57
C ALA A 276 -1.39 26.19 3.23
N ALA A 277 -1.95 25.95 4.41
CA ALA A 277 -2.66 26.98 5.19
C ALA A 277 -1.74 28.16 5.54
N ALA A 278 -0.50 27.88 5.94
CA ALA A 278 0.48 28.94 6.22
C ALA A 278 0.80 29.79 5.00
N ILE A 279 0.95 29.19 3.81
CA ILE A 279 1.17 29.93 2.55
C ILE A 279 -0.02 30.82 2.23
N VAL A 280 -1.24 30.30 2.33
CA VAL A 280 -2.47 31.09 2.09
C VAL A 280 -2.56 32.28 3.05
N ALA A 281 -2.30 32.05 4.34
CA ALA A 281 -2.28 33.10 5.35
C ALA A 281 -1.24 34.19 5.00
N MET A 282 0.00 33.79 4.68
CA MET A 282 1.06 34.73 4.28
C MET A 282 0.68 35.55 3.04
N ALA A 283 0.08 34.92 2.04
CA ALA A 283 -0.38 35.61 0.83
C ALA A 283 -1.48 36.68 1.16
N CYS A 284 -2.40 36.33 2.06
CA CYS A 284 -3.43 37.25 2.54
C CYS A 284 -2.84 38.45 3.32
N PHE A 285 -1.89 38.17 4.23
CA PHE A 285 -1.23 39.26 5.00
C PHE A 285 -0.40 40.19 4.11
N ALA A 286 0.37 39.63 3.16
CA ALA A 286 1.13 40.43 2.22
C ALA A 286 0.26 41.35 1.36
N ARG A 287 -0.95 40.94 1.03
CA ARG A 287 -1.94 41.75 0.29
C ARG A 287 -2.48 42.89 1.14
N ARG A 288 -2.83 42.61 2.39
CA ARG A 288 -3.39 43.61 3.33
C ARG A 288 -2.38 44.73 3.65
N SER A 289 -1.13 44.38 3.88
CA SER A 289 -0.06 45.34 4.16
C SER A 289 0.17 46.36 3.03
N LYS A 290 0.08 45.92 1.76
CA LYS A 290 0.22 46.83 0.61
C LYS A 290 -0.97 47.77 0.41
N THR A 291 -2.20 47.35 0.72
CA THR A 291 -3.37 48.19 0.64
C THR A 291 -3.25 49.35 1.63
N TYR A 292 -2.80 49.06 2.86
CA TYR A 292 -2.59 50.06 3.90
C TYR A 292 -1.54 51.12 3.52
N SER A 293 -0.42 50.67 2.94
CA SER A 293 0.66 51.58 2.47
C SER A 293 0.23 52.47 1.29
N ASN A 294 -0.65 52.00 0.41
CA ASN A 294 -1.17 52.81 -0.69
C ASN A 294 -2.19 53.88 -0.20
N ASP A 295 -3.07 53.52 0.74
CA ASP A 295 -4.02 54.44 1.36
C ASP A 295 -3.29 55.57 2.11
N GLU A 296 -2.21 55.25 2.80
CA GLU A 296 -1.39 56.20 3.53
C GLU A 296 -0.66 57.18 2.57
N ARG A 297 -0.12 56.65 1.45
CA ARG A 297 0.48 57.49 0.38
C ARG A 297 -0.55 58.42 -0.26
N GLU A 298 -1.75 57.92 -0.53
CA GLU A 298 -2.82 58.73 -1.15
C GLU A 298 -3.32 59.82 -0.20
N ARG A 299 -3.33 59.56 1.10
CA ARG A 299 -3.62 60.60 2.13
C ARG A 299 -2.53 61.68 2.20
N LEU A 300 -1.26 61.32 2.08
CA LEU A 300 -0.14 62.25 2.13
C LEU A 300 0.01 63.10 0.85
N THR A 301 -0.54 62.67 -0.29
CA THR A 301 -0.54 63.41 -1.55
C THR A 301 -1.75 64.35 -1.70
N LYS A 302 -2.75 64.24 -0.82
CA LYS A 302 -3.95 65.11 -0.80
C LYS A 302 -3.87 66.25 0.20
N VAL A 303 -2.78 66.39 0.93
CA VAL A 303 -2.40 67.51 1.81
C VAL A 303 -1.39 68.40 1.09
#